data_8375fc83a30826e02cc1bf98998e581b
#
_entry.id   8375fc83a30826e02cc1bf98998e581b
#
_cell.length_a   1.000
_cell.length_b   1.000
_cell.length_c   1.000
_cell.angle_alpha   90.00
_cell.angle_beta   90.00
_cell.angle_gamma   90.00
#
_symmetry.space_group_name_H-M   'P 1'
#
loop_
_entity.id
_entity.type
_entity.pdbx_description
1 polymer ?
#
loop_
_entity_poly.entity_id
_entity_poly.type
_entity_poly.pdbx_seq_one_letter_code
_entity_poly.pdbx_strand_id
1 'polypeptide(L)'
;MDSTLSFERLFGMVARHWRLFSGVALLAAALSALFSGPSFITPRFRSSAIVYPVNLASYSIEPTSDQLLQLLESNSIRDSLMRIHHLAEHYDVDTTVAPGRFYLEAEYRDHVSISKTSLESVQIEIEDEDPATAQAMVQDLLDQANKLARRLRREKSEEVLRIAQREMDLARHKLDSVEARLDTLREHTGLLNYNAQTNEVTRGYMRLLATGTPAARAEARQLLDALSAHGGEFNTLSELAYSYRLHFIEKQTAYERVLTDLNKVLTYTDVLVYPERADKKVFPVRWLIVLVSVCSAGLLCLVFVMLREQRKPAA
;
A
#
# COMPACT_ATOMS: atom_id res chain seq x y z
N MET A 1 -14.21 61.01 -22.89
CA MET A 1 -14.42 60.24 -21.63
C MET A 1 -13.12 59.56 -21.27
N ASP A 2 -12.13 60.33 -20.78
CA ASP A 2 -10.86 59.77 -20.35
C ASP A 2 -10.85 59.67 -18.83
N SER A 3 -11.44 58.61 -18.33
CA SER A 3 -11.39 58.24 -16.93
C SER A 3 -10.17 57.33 -16.71
N THR A 4 -8.96 57.83 -17.01
CA THR A 4 -7.76 57.17 -16.55
C THR A 4 -7.67 57.38 -15.04
N LEU A 5 -7.95 56.31 -14.31
CA LEU A 5 -7.65 56.17 -12.90
C LEU A 5 -6.14 56.32 -12.73
N SER A 6 -5.65 57.56 -12.68
CA SER A 6 -4.22 57.78 -12.44
C SER A 6 -3.93 57.50 -10.95
N PHE A 7 -2.84 56.77 -10.71
CA PHE A 7 -2.36 56.45 -9.36
C PHE A 7 -2.25 57.70 -8.47
N GLU A 8 -1.88 58.84 -9.06
CA GLU A 8 -1.80 60.13 -8.36
C GLU A 8 -3.15 60.62 -7.83
N ARG A 9 -4.26 60.41 -8.58
CA ARG A 9 -5.60 60.78 -8.12
C ARG A 9 -6.07 59.90 -6.95
N LEU A 10 -5.76 58.58 -7.02
CA LEU A 10 -6.08 57.67 -5.92
C LEU A 10 -5.32 58.02 -4.66
N PHE A 11 -4.03 58.30 -4.78
CA PHE A 11 -3.19 58.70 -3.65
C PHE A 11 -3.65 60.05 -3.08
N GLY A 12 -3.97 61.00 -3.92
CA GLY A 12 -4.53 62.29 -3.50
C GLY A 12 -5.86 62.20 -2.73
N MET A 13 -6.74 61.29 -3.16
CA MET A 13 -8.00 61.00 -2.44
C MET A 13 -7.75 60.39 -1.09
N VAL A 14 -6.87 59.39 -1.00
CA VAL A 14 -6.50 58.77 0.28
C VAL A 14 -5.87 59.78 1.24
N ALA A 15 -4.96 60.60 0.73
CA ALA A 15 -4.30 61.66 1.52
C ALA A 15 -5.30 62.72 2.03
N ARG A 16 -6.28 63.11 1.19
CA ARG A 16 -7.31 64.08 1.58
C ARG A 16 -8.26 63.52 2.63
N HIS A 17 -8.57 62.23 2.60
CA HIS A 17 -9.51 61.58 3.50
C HIS A 17 -8.80 60.64 4.52
N TRP A 18 -7.52 60.87 4.82
CA TRP A 18 -6.68 59.97 5.63
C TRP A 18 -7.30 59.62 7.00
N ARG A 19 -8.03 60.59 7.65
CA ARG A 19 -8.72 60.34 8.92
C ARG A 19 -9.84 59.30 8.80
N LEU A 20 -10.55 59.31 7.70
CA LEU A 20 -11.61 58.35 7.41
C LEU A 20 -11.01 56.96 7.13
N PHE A 21 -9.98 56.89 6.31
CA PHE A 21 -9.28 55.62 6.03
C PHE A 21 -8.63 55.04 7.30
N SER A 22 -7.99 55.88 8.12
CA SER A 22 -7.41 55.45 9.41
C SER A 22 -8.49 54.97 10.39
N GLY A 23 -9.65 55.63 10.49
CA GLY A 23 -10.75 55.23 11.32
C GLY A 23 -11.36 53.89 10.86
N VAL A 24 -11.57 53.71 9.56
CA VAL A 24 -12.07 52.44 9.00
C VAL A 24 -11.07 51.30 9.21
N ALA A 25 -9.77 51.56 9.00
CA ALA A 25 -8.72 50.55 9.19
C ALA A 25 -8.61 50.14 10.67
N LEU A 26 -8.67 51.08 11.62
CA LEU A 26 -8.66 50.78 13.06
C LEU A 26 -9.89 49.99 13.47
N LEU A 27 -11.08 50.39 13.00
CA LEU A 27 -12.34 49.69 13.28
C LEU A 27 -12.31 48.25 12.70
N ALA A 28 -11.87 48.10 11.45
CA ALA A 28 -11.73 46.80 10.82
C ALA A 28 -10.74 45.91 11.57
N ALA A 29 -9.59 46.47 12.00
CA ALA A 29 -8.59 45.73 12.77
C ALA A 29 -9.15 45.30 14.15
N ALA A 30 -9.86 46.18 14.86
CA ALA A 30 -10.46 45.89 16.16
C ALA A 30 -11.53 44.79 16.04
N LEU A 31 -12.45 44.92 15.06
CA LEU A 31 -13.49 43.92 14.84
C LEU A 31 -12.92 42.58 14.40
N SER A 32 -11.97 42.56 13.46
CA SER A 32 -11.37 41.30 12.99
C SER A 32 -10.53 40.62 14.10
N ALA A 33 -9.85 41.39 14.96
CA ALA A 33 -9.13 40.84 16.10
C ALA A 33 -10.09 40.21 17.13
N LEU A 34 -11.26 40.83 17.35
CA LEU A 34 -12.30 40.31 18.23
C LEU A 34 -12.93 39.04 17.69
N PHE A 35 -13.39 39.05 16.40
CA PHE A 35 -14.05 37.93 15.77
C PHE A 35 -13.09 36.78 15.39
N SER A 36 -11.78 37.00 15.32
CA SER A 36 -10.73 35.98 15.19
C SER A 36 -10.37 35.32 16.54
N GLY A 37 -11.08 35.66 17.60
CA GLY A 37 -10.86 35.09 18.94
C GLY A 37 -11.31 33.63 19.06
N PRO A 38 -10.83 32.90 20.08
CA PRO A 38 -11.15 31.47 20.26
C PRO A 38 -12.63 31.22 20.60
N SER A 39 -13.38 32.28 20.97
CA SER A 39 -14.83 32.19 21.20
C SER A 39 -15.66 32.18 19.89
N PHE A 40 -15.09 32.54 18.77
CA PHE A 40 -15.77 32.59 17.46
C PHE A 40 -15.18 31.61 16.46
N ILE A 41 -13.87 31.35 16.53
CA ILE A 41 -13.19 30.40 15.67
C ILE A 41 -12.39 29.45 16.56
N THR A 42 -12.78 28.17 16.55
CA THR A 42 -12.11 27.12 17.30
C THR A 42 -10.66 26.97 16.84
N PRO A 43 -9.69 26.91 17.79
CA PRO A 43 -8.29 26.70 17.42
C PRO A 43 -8.07 25.27 16.96
N ARG A 44 -7.29 25.08 15.89
CA ARG A 44 -6.86 23.75 15.45
C ARG A 44 -5.39 23.54 15.72
N PHE A 45 -5.03 22.32 16.10
CA PHE A 45 -3.68 21.86 16.37
C PHE A 45 -3.32 20.79 15.35
N ARG A 46 -2.09 20.82 14.83
CA ARG A 46 -1.64 19.90 13.79
C ARG A 46 -0.66 18.89 14.36
N SER A 47 -0.95 17.62 14.16
CA SER A 47 0.02 16.53 14.29
C SER A 47 0.45 16.04 12.92
N SER A 48 1.73 15.71 12.75
CA SER A 48 2.25 15.26 11.46
C SER A 48 3.16 14.06 11.61
N ALA A 49 3.19 13.21 10.58
CA ALA A 49 4.14 12.13 10.43
C ALA A 49 4.73 12.11 9.02
N ILE A 50 5.98 11.68 8.89
CA ILE A 50 6.61 11.42 7.61
C ILE A 50 7.02 9.95 7.59
N VAL A 51 6.60 9.22 6.56
CA VAL A 51 6.81 7.77 6.44
C VAL A 51 7.37 7.39 5.08
N TYR A 52 8.24 6.38 5.08
CA TYR A 52 8.67 5.70 3.86
C TYR A 52 7.85 4.43 3.62
N PRO A 53 7.54 4.11 2.35
CA PRO A 53 7.01 2.80 1.98
C PRO A 53 8.09 1.74 2.12
N VAL A 54 7.81 0.67 2.86
CA VAL A 54 8.68 -0.51 2.98
C VAL A 54 7.88 -1.76 2.70
N ASN A 55 8.53 -2.79 2.15
CA ASN A 55 7.90 -4.08 1.86
C ASN A 55 6.64 -4.03 0.95
N LEU A 56 6.33 -2.90 0.34
CA LEU A 56 5.31 -2.79 -0.69
C LEU A 56 5.89 -3.32 -2.01
N ALA A 57 5.18 -4.27 -2.61
CA ALA A 57 5.50 -4.72 -3.96
C ALA A 57 4.72 -3.87 -4.96
N SER A 58 5.41 -3.31 -5.93
CA SER A 58 4.78 -2.54 -6.99
C SER A 58 3.77 -3.39 -7.77
N TYR A 59 2.53 -2.93 -7.90
CA TYR A 59 1.50 -3.58 -8.72
C TYR A 59 1.61 -3.17 -10.19
N SER A 60 2.29 -2.06 -10.46
CA SER A 60 2.44 -1.47 -11.77
C SER A 60 3.80 -0.75 -11.88
N ILE A 61 3.93 0.16 -12.85
CA ILE A 61 5.12 1.01 -13.06
C ILE A 61 5.21 2.13 -12.00
N GLU A 62 4.17 2.28 -11.18
CA GLU A 62 4.09 3.34 -10.17
C GLU A 62 5.14 3.16 -9.05
N PRO A 63 5.73 4.26 -8.53
CA PRO A 63 6.58 4.23 -7.36
C PRO A 63 5.84 3.68 -6.13
N THR A 64 6.57 3.05 -5.23
CA THR A 64 5.99 2.53 -3.98
C THR A 64 5.41 3.62 -3.07
N SER A 65 5.91 4.86 -3.19
CA SER A 65 5.37 6.03 -2.52
C SER A 65 3.96 6.39 -2.99
N ASP A 66 3.68 6.27 -4.31
CA ASP A 66 2.34 6.53 -4.85
C ASP A 66 1.36 5.44 -4.43
N GLN A 67 1.83 4.19 -4.34
CA GLN A 67 1.00 3.09 -3.80
C GLN A 67 0.68 3.29 -2.32
N LEU A 68 1.67 3.73 -1.52
CA LEU A 68 1.41 4.06 -0.12
C LEU A 68 0.41 5.20 0.00
N LEU A 69 0.54 6.24 -0.83
CA LEU A 69 -0.41 7.35 -0.87
C LEU A 69 -1.83 6.87 -1.16
N GLN A 70 -2.03 6.08 -2.23
CA GLN A 70 -3.33 5.51 -2.57
C GLN A 70 -3.90 4.62 -1.46
N LEU A 71 -3.03 3.87 -0.78
CA LEU A 71 -3.44 3.05 0.35
C LEU A 71 -3.96 3.91 1.51
N LEU A 72 -3.21 4.96 1.89
CA LEU A 72 -3.56 5.89 2.97
C LEU A 72 -4.84 6.68 2.67
N GLU A 73 -5.06 7.08 1.42
CA GLU A 73 -6.27 7.77 0.95
C GLU A 73 -7.47 6.85 0.71
N SER A 74 -7.31 5.54 0.92
CA SER A 74 -8.38 4.58 0.65
C SER A 74 -9.61 4.82 1.52
N ASN A 75 -10.79 4.58 0.94
CA ASN A 75 -12.06 4.65 1.66
C ASN A 75 -12.08 3.74 2.90
N SER A 76 -11.40 2.60 2.84
CA SER A 76 -11.33 1.64 3.96
C SER A 76 -10.64 2.24 5.20
N ILE A 77 -9.56 3.00 4.99
CA ILE A 77 -8.84 3.67 6.08
C ILE A 77 -9.64 4.84 6.61
N ARG A 78 -10.14 5.70 5.71
CA ARG A 78 -11.00 6.83 6.08
C ARG A 78 -12.20 6.38 6.93
N ASP A 79 -12.97 5.40 6.47
CA ASP A 79 -14.16 4.90 7.17
C ASP A 79 -13.78 4.23 8.51
N SER A 80 -12.59 3.66 8.61
CA SER A 80 -12.06 3.11 9.87
C SER A 80 -11.73 4.21 10.87
N LEU A 81 -11.05 5.28 10.45
CA LEU A 81 -10.73 6.43 11.30
C LEU A 81 -12.00 7.15 11.79
N MET A 82 -12.94 7.40 10.87
CA MET A 82 -14.24 8.01 11.23
C MET A 82 -14.95 7.22 12.33
N ARG A 83 -14.87 5.91 12.30
CA ARG A 83 -15.49 5.02 13.28
C ARG A 83 -14.72 4.95 14.59
N ILE A 84 -13.37 4.84 14.53
CA ILE A 84 -12.50 4.71 15.71
C ILE A 84 -12.59 5.98 16.57
N HIS A 85 -12.56 7.13 15.93
CA HIS A 85 -12.57 8.44 16.60
C HIS A 85 -13.96 9.05 16.73
N HIS A 86 -15.03 8.31 16.37
CA HIS A 86 -16.42 8.80 16.43
C HIS A 86 -16.60 10.18 15.79
N LEU A 87 -15.99 10.39 14.60
CA LEU A 87 -15.88 11.72 13.99
C LEU A 87 -17.24 12.37 13.67
N ALA A 88 -18.31 11.58 13.50
CA ALA A 88 -19.65 12.13 13.31
C ALA A 88 -20.12 12.90 14.56
N GLU A 89 -19.89 12.32 15.73
CA GLU A 89 -20.20 12.96 17.02
C GLU A 89 -19.20 14.08 17.35
N HIS A 90 -17.91 13.84 17.06
CA HIS A 90 -16.83 14.79 17.34
C HIS A 90 -16.98 16.11 16.56
N TYR A 91 -17.42 16.04 15.30
CA TYR A 91 -17.65 17.23 14.45
C TYR A 91 -19.13 17.66 14.38
N ASP A 92 -19.99 17.11 15.25
CA ASP A 92 -21.44 17.43 15.32
C ASP A 92 -22.15 17.28 13.97
N VAL A 93 -21.85 16.19 13.24
CA VAL A 93 -22.44 15.89 11.92
C VAL A 93 -23.47 14.78 12.06
N ASP A 94 -24.73 15.07 11.78
CA ASP A 94 -25.78 14.06 11.74
C ASP A 94 -25.69 13.22 10.46
N THR A 95 -25.25 11.96 10.62
CA THR A 95 -25.13 11.01 9.52
C THR A 95 -26.36 10.13 9.32
N THR A 96 -27.42 10.29 10.14
CA THR A 96 -28.64 9.48 10.04
C THR A 96 -29.54 9.92 8.88
N VAL A 97 -29.41 11.18 8.46
CA VAL A 97 -30.19 11.80 7.37
C VAL A 97 -29.26 12.17 6.21
N ALA A 98 -29.67 11.85 4.97
CA ALA A 98 -28.94 12.30 3.79
C ALA A 98 -28.99 13.83 3.66
N PRO A 99 -27.87 14.53 3.34
CA PRO A 99 -26.57 14.05 2.88
C PRO A 99 -25.47 14.01 3.98
N GLY A 100 -25.80 13.66 5.23
CA GLY A 100 -24.88 13.72 6.38
C GLY A 100 -23.53 13.03 6.16
N ARG A 101 -23.52 11.87 5.48
CA ARG A 101 -22.26 11.21 5.15
C ARG A 101 -21.33 12.06 4.26
N PHE A 102 -21.90 12.79 3.31
CA PHE A 102 -21.14 13.70 2.45
C PHE A 102 -20.49 14.83 3.26
N TYR A 103 -21.22 15.40 4.21
CA TYR A 103 -20.67 16.43 5.09
C TYR A 103 -19.55 15.88 5.99
N LEU A 104 -19.74 14.69 6.57
CA LEU A 104 -18.69 14.07 7.36
C LEU A 104 -17.42 13.77 6.53
N GLU A 105 -17.59 13.34 5.29
CA GLU A 105 -16.44 13.15 4.38
C GLU A 105 -15.77 14.47 3.98
N ALA A 106 -16.52 15.55 3.90
CA ALA A 106 -15.97 16.89 3.63
C ALA A 106 -15.17 17.40 4.84
N GLU A 107 -15.71 17.27 6.07
CA GLU A 107 -14.99 17.59 7.30
C GLU A 107 -13.70 16.76 7.42
N TYR A 108 -13.77 15.46 7.19
CA TYR A 108 -12.57 14.61 7.20
C TYR A 108 -11.49 15.13 6.24
N ARG A 109 -11.85 15.53 5.02
CA ARG A 109 -10.89 16.06 4.03
C ARG A 109 -10.33 17.43 4.41
N ASP A 110 -11.08 18.23 5.14
CA ASP A 110 -10.61 19.53 5.63
C ASP A 110 -9.60 19.38 6.78
N HIS A 111 -9.70 18.29 7.54
CA HIS A 111 -8.84 18.02 8.68
C HIS A 111 -7.65 17.10 8.36
N VAL A 112 -7.72 16.25 7.34
CA VAL A 112 -6.70 15.24 7.00
C VAL A 112 -6.08 15.56 5.65
N SER A 113 -4.79 15.82 5.65
CA SER A 113 -3.98 16.06 4.46
C SER A 113 -2.90 15.00 4.33
N ILE A 114 -2.87 14.30 3.20
CA ILE A 114 -1.85 13.30 2.90
C ILE A 114 -1.20 13.70 1.58
N SER A 115 0.12 13.76 1.55
CA SER A 115 0.84 14.22 0.36
C SER A 115 2.18 13.52 0.21
N LYS A 116 2.64 13.40 -1.05
CA LYS A 116 3.97 12.89 -1.34
C LYS A 116 4.99 14.03 -1.28
N THR A 117 6.12 13.77 -0.62
CA THR A 117 7.25 14.72 -0.57
C THR A 117 8.12 14.58 -1.82
N SER A 118 8.98 15.55 -2.06
CA SER A 118 9.97 15.51 -3.14
C SER A 118 11.03 14.40 -2.98
N LEU A 119 11.11 13.79 -1.79
CA LEU A 119 12.06 12.73 -1.46
C LEU A 119 11.42 11.33 -1.47
N GLU A 120 10.28 11.16 -2.15
CA GLU A 120 9.56 9.88 -2.26
C GLU A 120 9.07 9.31 -0.90
N SER A 121 8.95 10.15 0.13
CA SER A 121 8.24 9.82 1.36
C SER A 121 6.81 10.36 1.33
N VAL A 122 5.97 9.88 2.23
CA VAL A 122 4.59 10.37 2.37
C VAL A 122 4.49 11.15 3.68
N GLN A 123 3.99 12.37 3.57
CA GLN A 123 3.69 13.24 4.68
C GLN A 123 2.19 13.17 4.99
N ILE A 124 1.88 12.97 6.25
CA ILE A 124 0.53 12.92 6.81
C ILE A 124 0.42 14.09 7.77
N GLU A 125 -0.61 14.90 7.62
CA GLU A 125 -0.94 16.00 8.52
C GLU A 125 -2.40 15.89 8.90
N ILE A 126 -2.68 15.92 10.20
CA ILE A 126 -4.03 15.93 10.75
C ILE A 126 -4.19 17.12 11.68
N GLU A 127 -5.22 17.89 11.43
CA GLU A 127 -5.61 19.03 12.24
C GLU A 127 -6.86 18.70 13.04
N ASP A 128 -6.85 19.00 14.34
CA ASP A 128 -8.01 18.80 15.20
C ASP A 128 -8.05 19.87 16.31
N GLU A 129 -9.21 20.06 16.91
CA GLU A 129 -9.40 20.98 18.04
C GLU A 129 -8.67 20.50 19.29
N ASP A 130 -8.57 19.16 19.47
CA ASP A 130 -7.78 18.55 20.53
C ASP A 130 -6.45 18.00 19.97
N PRO A 131 -5.29 18.52 20.45
CA PRO A 131 -3.99 18.07 20.01
C PRO A 131 -3.69 16.59 20.32
N ALA A 132 -4.37 16.00 21.32
CA ALA A 132 -4.22 14.57 21.61
C ALA A 132 -4.97 13.71 20.57
N THR A 133 -6.17 14.14 20.17
CA THR A 133 -6.96 13.51 19.11
C THR A 133 -6.23 13.58 17.77
N ALA A 134 -5.66 14.75 17.40
CA ALA A 134 -4.86 14.89 16.19
C ALA A 134 -3.69 13.89 16.15
N GLN A 135 -2.96 13.74 17.26
CA GLN A 135 -1.86 12.76 17.37
C GLN A 135 -2.36 11.33 17.25
N ALA A 136 -3.42 10.97 17.96
CA ALA A 136 -3.99 9.63 17.96
C ALA A 136 -4.51 9.25 16.56
N MET A 137 -5.15 10.17 15.85
CA MET A 137 -5.62 9.95 14.48
C MET A 137 -4.47 9.65 13.51
N VAL A 138 -3.32 10.34 13.63
CA VAL A 138 -2.14 10.03 12.78
C VAL A 138 -1.60 8.63 13.10
N GLN A 139 -1.52 8.25 14.37
CA GLN A 139 -1.06 6.91 14.78
C GLN A 139 -2.00 5.83 14.26
N ASP A 140 -3.31 6.01 14.45
CA ASP A 140 -4.31 5.05 14.00
C ASP A 140 -4.36 4.95 12.47
N LEU A 141 -4.14 6.06 11.75
CA LEU A 141 -4.04 6.05 10.29
C LEU A 141 -2.89 5.16 9.82
N LEU A 142 -1.71 5.26 10.43
CA LEU A 142 -0.55 4.41 10.14
C LEU A 142 -0.83 2.94 10.47
N ASP A 143 -1.48 2.68 11.59
CA ASP A 143 -1.86 1.32 12.00
C ASP A 143 -2.90 0.71 11.04
N GLN A 144 -3.91 1.46 10.63
CA GLN A 144 -4.90 1.00 9.65
C GLN A 144 -4.27 0.76 8.28
N ALA A 145 -3.29 1.60 7.86
CA ALA A 145 -2.53 1.40 6.64
C ALA A 145 -1.76 0.07 6.67
N ASN A 146 -1.05 -0.19 7.76
CA ASN A 146 -0.34 -1.45 7.95
C ASN A 146 -1.29 -2.67 7.99
N LYS A 147 -2.46 -2.55 8.62
CA LYS A 147 -3.50 -3.60 8.64
C LYS A 147 -4.06 -3.87 7.25
N LEU A 148 -4.37 -2.81 6.49
CA LEU A 148 -4.90 -2.93 5.14
C LEU A 148 -3.87 -3.55 4.18
N ALA A 149 -2.61 -3.08 4.22
CA ALA A 149 -1.54 -3.63 3.41
C ALA A 149 -1.30 -5.12 3.69
N ARG A 150 -1.28 -5.53 4.98
CA ARG A 150 -1.19 -6.95 5.37
C ARG A 150 -2.33 -7.76 4.82
N ARG A 151 -3.57 -7.28 4.90
CA ARG A 151 -4.75 -7.97 4.37
C ARG A 151 -4.64 -8.19 2.87
N LEU A 152 -4.36 -7.13 2.09
CA LEU A 152 -4.23 -7.22 0.64
C LEU A 152 -3.10 -8.17 0.20
N ARG A 153 -1.96 -8.12 0.90
CA ARG A 153 -0.86 -9.04 0.64
C ARG A 153 -1.23 -10.47 0.96
N ARG A 154 -1.91 -10.70 2.08
CA ARG A 154 -2.33 -12.04 2.50
C ARG A 154 -3.29 -12.66 1.48
N GLU A 155 -4.31 -11.93 1.03
CA GLU A 155 -5.24 -12.37 -0.01
C GLU A 155 -4.51 -12.82 -1.28
N LYS A 156 -3.55 -12.02 -1.75
CA LYS A 156 -2.71 -12.37 -2.91
C LYS A 156 -1.81 -13.58 -2.64
N SER A 157 -1.19 -13.65 -1.47
CA SER A 157 -0.31 -14.75 -1.10
C SER A 157 -1.08 -16.08 -0.96
N GLU A 158 -2.32 -16.06 -0.46
CA GLU A 158 -3.19 -17.23 -0.39
C GLU A 158 -3.57 -17.76 -1.77
N GLU A 159 -3.76 -16.88 -2.76
CA GLU A 159 -3.99 -17.29 -4.15
C GLU A 159 -2.75 -17.97 -4.76
N VAL A 160 -1.58 -17.35 -4.58
CA VAL A 160 -0.30 -17.92 -5.05
C VAL A 160 0.00 -19.25 -4.37
N LEU A 161 -0.31 -19.38 -3.06
CA LEU A 161 -0.15 -20.64 -2.32
C LEU A 161 -1.00 -21.75 -2.90
N ARG A 162 -2.27 -21.48 -3.22
CA ARG A 162 -3.16 -22.47 -3.86
C ARG A 162 -2.64 -22.92 -5.23
N ILE A 163 -2.05 -22.01 -5.99
CA ILE A 163 -1.41 -22.32 -7.29
C ILE A 163 -0.20 -23.21 -7.06
N ALA A 164 0.71 -22.84 -6.17
CA ALA A 164 1.92 -23.59 -5.88
C ALA A 164 1.61 -24.99 -5.33
N GLN A 165 0.59 -25.11 -4.46
CA GLN A 165 0.12 -26.40 -3.95
C GLN A 165 -0.38 -27.30 -5.08
N ARG A 166 -1.20 -26.77 -5.99
CA ARG A 166 -1.70 -27.54 -7.14
C ARG A 166 -0.57 -28.03 -8.06
N GLU A 167 0.43 -27.19 -8.30
CA GLU A 167 1.60 -27.57 -9.11
C GLU A 167 2.42 -28.68 -8.43
N MET A 168 2.61 -28.57 -7.12
CA MET A 168 3.30 -29.61 -6.32
C MET A 168 2.53 -30.93 -6.37
N ASP A 169 1.21 -30.91 -6.17
CA ASP A 169 0.36 -32.10 -6.20
C ASP A 169 0.40 -32.76 -7.59
N LEU A 170 0.35 -31.98 -8.67
CA LEU A 170 0.47 -32.49 -10.03
C LEU A 170 1.86 -33.12 -10.30
N ALA A 171 2.92 -32.51 -9.81
CA ALA A 171 4.27 -33.06 -9.93
C ALA A 171 4.40 -34.37 -9.14
N ARG A 172 3.81 -34.46 -7.94
CA ARG A 172 3.75 -35.66 -7.13
C ARG A 172 3.01 -36.78 -7.84
N HIS A 173 1.81 -36.53 -8.36
CA HIS A 173 1.03 -37.54 -9.09
C HIS A 173 1.78 -38.10 -10.32
N LYS A 174 2.54 -37.27 -11.02
CA LYS A 174 3.38 -37.73 -12.14
C LYS A 174 4.49 -38.65 -11.66
N LEU A 175 5.16 -38.29 -10.58
CA LEU A 175 6.21 -39.12 -9.97
C LEU A 175 5.63 -40.46 -9.49
N ASP A 176 4.57 -40.44 -8.69
CA ASP A 176 3.92 -41.63 -8.13
C ASP A 176 3.48 -42.60 -9.25
N SER A 177 2.94 -42.05 -10.35
CA SER A 177 2.53 -42.86 -11.52
C SER A 177 3.69 -43.59 -12.18
N VAL A 178 4.84 -42.93 -12.33
CA VAL A 178 6.03 -43.57 -12.96
C VAL A 178 6.70 -44.52 -11.99
N GLU A 179 6.80 -44.17 -10.69
CA GLU A 179 7.35 -45.08 -9.67
C GLU A 179 6.50 -46.35 -9.54
N ALA A 180 5.17 -46.28 -9.57
CA ALA A 180 4.30 -47.44 -9.55
C ALA A 180 4.53 -48.35 -10.79
N ARG A 181 4.72 -47.82 -11.98
CA ARG A 181 5.05 -48.58 -13.18
C ARG A 181 6.43 -49.22 -13.08
N LEU A 182 7.40 -48.48 -12.56
CA LEU A 182 8.76 -48.98 -12.34
C LEU A 182 8.78 -50.14 -11.32
N ASP A 183 8.01 -49.99 -10.23
CA ASP A 183 7.90 -51.05 -9.22
C ASP A 183 7.21 -52.30 -9.76
N THR A 184 6.13 -52.16 -10.54
CA THR A 184 5.50 -53.30 -11.23
C THR A 184 6.49 -54.02 -12.15
N LEU A 185 7.30 -53.24 -12.90
CA LEU A 185 8.32 -53.85 -13.78
C LEU A 185 9.42 -54.57 -12.97
N ARG A 186 9.83 -54.04 -11.84
CA ARG A 186 10.79 -54.65 -10.90
C ARG A 186 10.29 -55.97 -10.34
N GLU A 187 9.02 -55.99 -9.91
CA GLU A 187 8.38 -57.22 -9.35
C GLU A 187 8.29 -58.35 -10.39
N HIS A 188 7.94 -58.02 -11.62
CA HIS A 188 7.76 -59.02 -12.69
C HIS A 188 9.08 -59.50 -13.31
N THR A 189 10.11 -58.66 -13.34
CA THR A 189 11.33 -59.00 -14.09
C THR A 189 12.54 -59.26 -13.22
N GLY A 190 12.48 -58.90 -11.92
CA GLY A 190 13.64 -58.92 -11.00
C GLY A 190 14.72 -57.87 -11.34
N LEU A 191 14.41 -56.91 -12.20
CA LEU A 191 15.36 -55.83 -12.56
C LEU A 191 15.38 -54.77 -11.47
N LEU A 192 16.55 -54.54 -10.87
CA LEU A 192 16.75 -53.55 -9.79
C LEU A 192 17.63 -52.37 -10.26
N ASN A 193 18.63 -52.65 -11.09
CA ASN A 193 19.52 -51.66 -11.67
C ASN A 193 20.03 -52.13 -13.02
N TYR A 194 19.55 -51.54 -14.11
CA TYR A 194 19.84 -51.99 -15.47
C TYR A 194 21.33 -52.01 -15.78
N ASN A 195 22.06 -50.95 -15.53
CA ASN A 195 23.47 -50.83 -15.89
C ASN A 195 24.36 -51.82 -15.09
N ALA A 196 24.15 -51.91 -13.78
CA ALA A 196 24.89 -52.83 -12.95
C ALA A 196 24.57 -54.30 -13.29
N GLN A 197 23.28 -54.66 -13.43
CA GLN A 197 22.85 -56.00 -13.71
C GLN A 197 23.28 -56.42 -15.12
N THR A 198 23.18 -55.57 -16.16
CA THR A 198 23.64 -55.91 -17.53
C THR A 198 25.10 -56.31 -17.52
N ASN A 199 25.97 -55.59 -16.87
CA ASN A 199 27.41 -55.88 -16.82
C ASN A 199 27.69 -57.20 -16.11
N GLU A 200 27.13 -57.41 -14.89
CA GLU A 200 27.39 -58.59 -14.09
C GLU A 200 26.74 -59.86 -14.62
N VAL A 201 25.50 -59.79 -15.10
CA VAL A 201 24.80 -60.92 -15.67
C VAL A 201 25.45 -61.37 -16.95
N THR A 202 25.83 -60.45 -17.85
CA THR A 202 26.55 -60.76 -19.07
C THR A 202 27.88 -61.44 -18.77
N ARG A 203 28.67 -60.89 -17.84
CA ARG A 203 29.95 -61.46 -17.42
C ARG A 203 29.77 -62.84 -16.74
N GLY A 204 28.79 -62.96 -15.89
CA GLY A 204 28.42 -64.20 -15.22
C GLY A 204 28.02 -65.27 -16.20
N TYR A 205 27.13 -64.95 -17.13
CA TYR A 205 26.67 -65.87 -18.18
C TYR A 205 27.79 -66.40 -19.06
N MET A 206 28.71 -65.55 -19.48
CA MET A 206 29.90 -65.95 -20.25
C MET A 206 30.79 -66.93 -19.49
N ARG A 207 30.95 -66.79 -18.17
CA ARG A 207 31.64 -67.75 -17.32
C ARG A 207 30.89 -69.10 -17.21
N LEU A 208 29.58 -69.08 -17.04
CA LEU A 208 28.75 -70.26 -16.92
C LEU A 208 28.64 -71.06 -18.21
N LEU A 209 28.83 -70.42 -19.37
CA LEU A 209 28.95 -71.14 -20.64
C LEU A 209 30.16 -72.06 -20.66
N ALA A 210 31.25 -71.71 -20.03
CA ALA A 210 32.49 -72.52 -19.99
C ALA A 210 32.43 -73.61 -18.87
N THR A 211 31.95 -73.29 -17.69
CA THR A 211 32.11 -74.17 -16.51
C THR A 211 30.80 -74.43 -15.70
N GLY A 212 29.67 -73.86 -16.10
CA GLY A 212 28.44 -73.89 -15.36
C GLY A 212 27.63 -75.20 -15.54
N THR A 213 26.77 -75.49 -14.55
CA THR A 213 25.73 -76.54 -14.67
C THR A 213 24.59 -76.12 -15.61
N PRO A 214 23.85 -77.07 -16.22
CA PRO A 214 22.71 -76.73 -17.08
C PRO A 214 21.65 -75.86 -16.36
N ALA A 215 21.39 -76.10 -15.07
CA ALA A 215 20.43 -75.33 -14.27
C ALA A 215 20.90 -73.87 -14.10
N ALA A 216 22.17 -73.67 -13.71
CA ALA A 216 22.73 -72.32 -13.51
C ALA A 216 22.79 -71.54 -14.83
N ARG A 217 23.02 -72.20 -15.99
CA ARG A 217 22.97 -71.54 -17.31
C ARG A 217 21.54 -71.13 -17.68
N ALA A 218 20.55 -71.94 -17.38
CA ALA A 218 19.13 -71.64 -17.63
C ALA A 218 18.67 -70.41 -16.82
N GLU A 219 19.00 -70.35 -15.54
CA GLU A 219 18.67 -69.22 -14.66
C GLU A 219 19.34 -67.92 -15.12
N ALA A 220 20.63 -67.97 -15.40
CA ALA A 220 21.33 -66.80 -15.95
C ALA A 220 20.82 -66.34 -17.30
N ARG A 221 20.39 -67.31 -18.13
CA ARG A 221 19.73 -67.06 -19.42
C ARG A 221 18.41 -66.33 -19.27
N GLN A 222 17.56 -66.75 -18.31
CA GLN A 222 16.27 -66.13 -18.01
C GLN A 222 16.46 -64.66 -17.60
N LEU A 223 17.49 -64.35 -16.78
CA LEU A 223 17.78 -63.03 -16.38
C LEU A 223 18.32 -62.18 -17.55
N LEU A 224 19.13 -62.75 -18.42
CA LEU A 224 19.62 -62.07 -19.62
C LEU A 224 18.50 -61.76 -20.62
N ASP A 225 17.54 -62.69 -20.78
CA ASP A 225 16.39 -62.48 -21.61
C ASP A 225 15.46 -61.40 -21.05
N ALA A 226 15.27 -61.34 -19.74
CA ALA A 226 14.56 -60.26 -19.08
C ALA A 226 15.24 -58.87 -19.27
N LEU A 227 16.57 -58.78 -19.12
CA LEU A 227 17.34 -57.60 -19.42
C LEU A 227 17.22 -57.18 -20.89
N SER A 228 17.25 -58.13 -21.80
CA SER A 228 17.11 -57.83 -23.25
C SER A 228 15.70 -57.36 -23.61
N ALA A 229 14.67 -57.94 -23.06
CA ALA A 229 13.29 -57.64 -23.36
C ALA A 229 12.79 -56.33 -22.67
N HIS A 230 13.17 -56.12 -21.42
CA HIS A 230 12.60 -55.05 -20.58
C HIS A 230 13.60 -53.96 -20.12
N GLY A 231 14.91 -54.18 -20.42
CA GLY A 231 15.95 -53.26 -19.92
C GLY A 231 15.83 -51.86 -20.45
N GLY A 232 15.41 -51.71 -21.73
CA GLY A 232 15.17 -50.38 -22.33
C GLY A 232 14.04 -49.60 -21.62
N GLU A 233 12.90 -50.30 -21.38
CA GLU A 233 11.77 -49.71 -20.68
C GLU A 233 12.13 -49.38 -19.24
N PHE A 234 12.83 -50.28 -18.55
CA PHE A 234 13.30 -50.05 -17.16
C PHE A 234 14.21 -48.81 -17.07
N ASN A 235 15.17 -48.65 -18.00
CA ASN A 235 16.07 -47.52 -18.03
C ASN A 235 15.28 -46.21 -18.24
N THR A 236 14.37 -46.18 -19.23
CA THR A 236 13.54 -45.01 -19.52
C THR A 236 12.66 -44.62 -18.32
N LEU A 237 12.00 -45.60 -17.71
CA LEU A 237 11.20 -45.32 -16.48
C LEU A 237 12.04 -44.83 -15.31
N SER A 238 13.26 -45.37 -15.13
CA SER A 238 14.19 -44.94 -14.07
C SER A 238 14.67 -43.52 -14.28
N GLU A 239 15.03 -43.15 -15.51
CA GLU A 239 15.43 -41.76 -15.84
C GLU A 239 14.26 -40.79 -15.68
N LEU A 240 13.06 -41.21 -16.13
CA LEU A 240 11.85 -40.42 -16.00
C LEU A 240 11.45 -40.20 -14.51
N ALA A 241 11.54 -41.25 -13.68
CA ALA A 241 11.30 -41.16 -12.24
C ALA A 241 12.30 -40.19 -11.58
N TYR A 242 13.57 -40.25 -11.96
CA TYR A 242 14.59 -39.32 -11.49
C TYR A 242 14.25 -37.87 -11.87
N SER A 243 13.93 -37.63 -13.15
CA SER A 243 13.54 -36.30 -13.65
C SER A 243 12.30 -35.76 -12.92
N TYR A 244 11.25 -36.58 -12.75
CA TYR A 244 10.03 -36.15 -12.04
C TYR A 244 10.27 -35.93 -10.55
N ARG A 245 11.19 -36.66 -9.92
CA ARG A 245 11.58 -36.42 -8.53
C ARG A 245 12.25 -35.09 -8.36
N LEU A 246 13.16 -34.71 -9.25
CA LEU A 246 13.78 -33.38 -9.24
C LEU A 246 12.74 -32.27 -9.43
N HIS A 247 11.81 -32.48 -10.36
CA HIS A 247 10.73 -31.52 -10.61
C HIS A 247 9.78 -31.40 -9.40
N PHE A 248 9.43 -32.51 -8.73
CA PHE A 248 8.65 -32.48 -7.51
C PHE A 248 9.36 -31.71 -6.39
N ILE A 249 10.66 -31.94 -6.17
CA ILE A 249 11.46 -31.23 -5.17
C ILE A 249 11.47 -29.72 -5.46
N GLU A 250 11.60 -29.33 -6.73
CA GLU A 250 11.52 -27.93 -7.16
C GLU A 250 10.17 -27.31 -6.77
N LYS A 251 9.05 -27.96 -7.09
CA LYS A 251 7.70 -27.49 -6.79
C LYS A 251 7.40 -27.47 -5.29
N GLN A 252 7.87 -28.48 -4.56
CA GLN A 252 7.79 -28.49 -3.10
C GLN A 252 8.53 -27.31 -2.48
N THR A 253 9.75 -27.04 -2.93
CA THR A 253 10.54 -25.89 -2.45
C THR A 253 9.85 -24.57 -2.75
N ALA A 254 9.23 -24.43 -3.91
CA ALA A 254 8.44 -23.25 -4.28
C ALA A 254 7.22 -23.08 -3.36
N TYR A 255 6.48 -24.14 -3.09
CA TYR A 255 5.35 -24.14 -2.14
C TYR A 255 5.78 -23.74 -0.72
N GLU A 256 6.85 -24.32 -0.19
CA GLU A 256 7.37 -24.02 1.15
C GLU A 256 7.82 -22.54 1.28
N ARG A 257 8.39 -21.99 0.20
CA ARG A 257 8.79 -20.58 0.15
C ARG A 257 7.57 -19.66 0.24
N VAL A 258 6.52 -19.93 -0.55
CA VAL A 258 5.28 -19.15 -0.52
C VAL A 258 4.59 -19.26 0.84
N LEU A 259 4.55 -20.46 1.43
CA LEU A 259 4.00 -20.69 2.78
C LEU A 259 4.76 -19.88 3.85
N THR A 260 6.09 -19.83 3.74
CA THR A 260 6.94 -19.02 4.62
C THR A 260 6.63 -17.53 4.46
N ASP A 261 6.48 -17.04 3.22
CA ASP A 261 6.17 -15.64 2.96
C ASP A 261 4.77 -15.23 3.45
N LEU A 262 3.80 -16.13 3.41
CA LEU A 262 2.45 -15.91 3.97
C LEU A 262 2.48 -15.68 5.48
N ASN A 263 3.36 -16.38 6.18
CA ASN A 263 3.46 -16.33 7.66
C ASN A 263 4.31 -15.16 8.18
N LYS A 264 4.98 -14.38 7.30
CA LYS A 264 5.76 -13.21 7.70
C LYS A 264 4.85 -12.07 8.13
N VAL A 265 5.07 -11.56 9.34
CA VAL A 265 4.45 -10.31 9.80
C VAL A 265 5.37 -9.16 9.44
N LEU A 266 4.99 -8.39 8.42
CA LEU A 266 5.75 -7.24 7.94
C LEU A 266 5.04 -5.93 8.26
N THR A 267 5.83 -4.87 8.46
CA THR A 267 5.39 -3.48 8.43
C THR A 267 5.54 -2.93 7.02
N TYR A 268 4.68 -1.98 6.65
CA TYR A 268 4.63 -1.39 5.31
C TYR A 268 4.94 0.10 5.31
N THR A 269 5.05 0.68 6.49
CA THR A 269 5.46 2.06 6.72
C THR A 269 6.64 2.09 7.67
N ASP A 270 7.71 2.78 7.31
CA ASP A 270 8.83 3.12 8.19
C ASP A 270 8.70 4.60 8.57
N VAL A 271 8.58 4.85 9.88
CA VAL A 271 8.25 6.19 10.38
C VAL A 271 9.54 6.96 10.62
N LEU A 272 9.76 8.01 9.81
CA LEU A 272 10.88 8.94 9.98
C LEU A 272 10.60 10.02 11.01
N VAL A 273 9.40 10.60 10.95
CA VAL A 273 8.94 11.61 11.88
C VAL A 273 7.70 11.04 12.55
N TYR A 274 7.82 10.84 13.85
CA TYR A 274 6.71 10.32 14.66
C TYR A 274 5.69 11.43 14.96
N PRO A 275 4.40 11.10 15.02
CA PRO A 275 3.38 12.08 15.35
C PRO A 275 3.55 12.55 16.79
N GLU A 276 3.65 13.86 16.94
CA GLU A 276 3.79 14.51 18.25
C GLU A 276 2.54 15.32 18.59
N ARG A 277 2.32 15.52 19.88
CA ARG A 277 1.27 16.40 20.37
C ARG A 277 1.68 17.84 20.15
N ALA A 278 0.87 18.61 19.42
CA ALA A 278 1.17 19.99 19.09
C ALA A 278 1.05 20.90 20.31
N ASP A 279 2.08 21.72 20.55
CA ASP A 279 2.09 22.73 21.61
C ASP A 279 1.44 24.05 21.16
N LYS A 280 1.38 24.28 19.84
CA LYS A 280 0.91 25.53 19.24
C LYS A 280 -0.18 25.28 18.21
N LYS A 281 -1.22 26.11 18.26
CA LYS A 281 -2.28 26.09 17.25
C LYS A 281 -1.76 26.55 15.87
N VAL A 282 -2.28 25.94 14.81
CA VAL A 282 -1.98 26.25 13.41
C VAL A 282 -3.04 27.21 12.83
N PHE A 283 -4.30 27.03 13.27
CA PHE A 283 -5.42 27.84 12.83
C PHE A 283 -6.19 28.42 14.04
N PRO A 284 -6.81 29.63 13.94
CA PRO A 284 -6.70 30.60 12.86
C PRO A 284 -5.39 31.42 12.92
N VAL A 285 -4.88 31.82 11.75
CA VAL A 285 -3.72 32.73 11.64
C VAL A 285 -4.22 34.17 11.78
N ARG A 286 -4.33 34.64 13.03
CA ARG A 286 -5.00 35.91 13.39
C ARG A 286 -4.46 37.13 12.64
N TRP A 287 -3.13 37.25 12.50
CA TRP A 287 -2.53 38.40 11.80
C TRP A 287 -2.97 38.47 10.34
N LEU A 288 -3.14 37.29 9.67
CA LEU A 288 -3.60 37.23 8.29
C LEU A 288 -5.06 37.68 8.15
N ILE A 289 -5.92 37.24 9.07
CA ILE A 289 -7.34 37.64 9.10
C ILE A 289 -7.45 39.16 9.27
N VAL A 290 -6.68 39.72 10.22
CA VAL A 290 -6.65 41.16 10.43
C VAL A 290 -6.14 41.91 9.18
N LEU A 291 -5.06 41.43 8.57
CA LEU A 291 -4.50 42.04 7.37
C LEU A 291 -5.51 42.07 6.22
N VAL A 292 -6.11 40.92 5.92
CA VAL A 292 -7.11 40.78 4.84
C VAL A 292 -8.33 41.67 5.13
N SER A 293 -8.80 41.71 6.35
CA SER A 293 -9.95 42.54 6.75
C SER A 293 -9.68 44.04 6.59
N VAL A 294 -8.49 44.48 7.01
CA VAL A 294 -8.07 45.90 6.84
C VAL A 294 -7.93 46.25 5.37
N CYS A 295 -7.30 45.42 4.56
CA CYS A 295 -7.16 45.64 3.11
C CYS A 295 -8.53 45.71 2.40
N SER A 296 -9.46 44.76 2.74
CA SER A 296 -10.79 44.73 2.16
C SER A 296 -11.62 45.95 2.58
N ALA A 297 -11.56 46.35 3.85
CA ALA A 297 -12.22 47.56 4.34
C ALA A 297 -11.68 48.83 3.71
N GLY A 298 -10.35 48.89 3.50
CA GLY A 298 -9.68 49.99 2.82
C GLY A 298 -10.14 50.11 1.35
N LEU A 299 -10.24 49.01 0.63
CA LEU A 299 -10.74 49.00 -0.75
C LEU A 299 -12.21 49.42 -0.82
N LEU A 300 -13.06 48.93 0.06
CA LEU A 300 -14.47 49.35 0.14
C LEU A 300 -14.61 50.85 0.45
N CYS A 301 -13.80 51.35 1.39
CA CYS A 301 -13.72 52.78 1.71
C CYS A 301 -13.33 53.61 0.51
N LEU A 302 -12.33 53.16 -0.27
CA LEU A 302 -11.87 53.86 -1.46
C LEU A 302 -12.99 53.92 -2.51
N VAL A 303 -13.66 52.80 -2.81
CA VAL A 303 -14.81 52.77 -3.73
C VAL A 303 -15.91 53.73 -3.25
N PHE A 304 -16.23 53.75 -1.96
CA PHE A 304 -17.22 54.64 -1.41
C PHE A 304 -16.88 56.10 -1.58
N VAL A 305 -15.61 56.49 -1.30
CA VAL A 305 -15.12 57.88 -1.47
C VAL A 305 -15.18 58.27 -2.92
N MET A 306 -14.78 57.41 -3.86
CA MET A 306 -14.85 57.67 -5.31
C MET A 306 -16.29 57.94 -5.77
N LEU A 307 -17.23 57.11 -5.36
CA LEU A 307 -18.66 57.27 -5.70
C LEU A 307 -19.25 58.59 -5.12
N ARG A 308 -18.81 58.94 -3.90
CA ARG A 308 -19.24 60.20 -3.26
C ARG A 308 -18.63 61.46 -3.92
N GLU A 309 -17.40 61.41 -4.38
CA GLU A 309 -16.78 62.50 -5.13
C GLU A 309 -17.42 62.68 -6.51
N GLN A 310 -17.78 61.62 -7.20
CA GLN A 310 -18.50 61.64 -8.48
C GLN A 310 -19.90 62.26 -8.38
N ARG A 311 -20.57 62.11 -7.22
CA ARG A 311 -21.91 62.63 -6.96
C ARG A 311 -21.95 64.09 -6.50
N LYS A 312 -20.80 64.70 -6.21
CA LYS A 312 -20.80 66.14 -5.94
C LYS A 312 -20.94 66.89 -7.24
N PRO A 313 -22.02 67.70 -7.44
CA PRO A 313 -22.16 68.54 -8.62
C PRO A 313 -20.97 69.48 -8.66
N ALA A 314 -20.39 69.67 -9.82
CA ALA A 314 -19.38 70.72 -10.08
C ALA A 314 -20.03 72.06 -9.71
N ALA A 315 -19.57 72.66 -8.60
CA ALA A 315 -19.93 74.02 -8.21
C ALA A 315 -19.04 75.02 -8.93
#